data_71ba41e497fe9e563a98dbea03a66c36
#
_entry.id   71ba41e497fe9e563a98dbea03a66c36
#
_cell.length_a   1.000
_cell.length_b   1.000
_cell.length_c   1.000
_cell.angle_alpha   90.00
_cell.angle_beta   90.00
_cell.angle_gamma   90.00
#
_symmetry.space_group_name_H-M   'P 1'
#
loop_
_entity.id
_entity.type
_entity.pdbx_description
1 polymer ?
#
loop_
_entity_poly.entity_id
_entity_poly.type
_entity_poly.pdbx_seq_one_letter_code
_entity_poly.pdbx_strand_id
1 'polypeptide(L)'
;MSPPADDVEAGPLRRELGDHLVIRSARLADGDELAGFNGTMHADVGLPGAALAEWTNDLFDVPHPTFRPERDVTVVEDTTTGRIVSALFLIPQVWSYAGVSMDVGQPELIATHPDYRRGGLVRTQFEVIHEWSRAAGHLWQFISGIAWYYRQFGYTYALDLPPRPVLWLADASPRPSTELSLRTATTDDIEILAAIEAEATSGTSLGPLRGRDGFALELARRPGGLLACEILVVESTSPRGAPVGYVAHQRRLRDGLVSLRAFELRPGMSWLEPTAAVVAHLDAWLRTHPLGPGRGVRFALPAGHPALRCASTRLGMAPPGTSSL
;
A
#
# COMPACT_ATOMS: atom_id res chain seq x y z
N MET A 1 17.26 26.21 7.83
CA MET A 1 15.91 26.58 8.25
C MET A 1 15.33 27.37 7.10
N SER A 2 14.71 26.67 6.13
CA SER A 2 14.00 27.32 5.01
C SER A 2 12.64 27.80 5.51
N PRO A 3 12.13 28.94 5.05
CA PRO A 3 10.81 29.42 5.43
C PRO A 3 9.76 28.41 4.93
N PRO A 4 8.61 28.28 5.62
CA PRO A 4 7.51 27.49 5.12
C PRO A 4 7.11 28.03 3.74
N ALA A 5 6.90 27.13 2.79
CA ALA A 5 6.31 27.50 1.51
C ALA A 5 4.94 28.12 1.83
N ASP A 6 4.73 29.36 1.39
CA ASP A 6 3.42 29.98 1.45
C ASP A 6 2.42 29.02 0.82
N ASP A 7 1.39 28.63 1.58
CA ASP A 7 0.23 27.87 1.11
C ASP A 7 -0.44 28.70 0.00
N VAL A 8 0.00 28.49 -1.23
CA VAL A 8 -0.78 28.90 -2.39
C VAL A 8 -1.96 27.95 -2.45
N GLU A 9 -3.03 28.26 -1.74
CA GLU A 9 -4.34 27.66 -1.95
C GLU A 9 -4.75 27.92 -3.41
N ALA A 10 -4.35 27.03 -4.29
CA ALA A 10 -4.99 26.94 -5.59
C ALA A 10 -6.47 26.57 -5.29
N GLY A 11 -7.38 27.49 -5.61
CA GLY A 11 -8.81 27.28 -5.42
C GLY A 11 -9.25 25.96 -6.07
N PRO A 12 -10.43 25.41 -5.68
CA PRO A 12 -10.87 24.10 -6.15
C PRO A 12 -10.88 24.09 -7.69
N LEU A 13 -10.24 23.08 -8.27
CA LEU A 13 -10.24 22.86 -9.72
C LEU A 13 -11.68 22.77 -10.22
N ARG A 14 -12.02 23.54 -11.25
CA ARG A 14 -13.21 23.34 -12.09
C ARG A 14 -12.97 23.92 -13.48
N ARG A 15 -13.03 23.06 -14.50
CA ARG A 15 -12.80 23.44 -15.89
C ARG A 15 -13.72 22.66 -16.82
N GLU A 16 -14.39 23.34 -17.74
CA GLU A 16 -15.18 22.72 -18.80
C GLU A 16 -14.27 22.04 -19.84
N LEU A 17 -14.66 20.83 -20.27
CA LEU A 17 -13.94 20.05 -21.28
C LEU A 17 -14.69 19.98 -22.60
N GLY A 18 -15.90 20.54 -22.71
CA GLY A 18 -16.83 20.36 -23.83
C GLY A 18 -17.73 19.14 -23.63
N ASP A 19 -18.70 18.96 -24.54
CA ASP A 19 -19.62 17.80 -24.54
C ASP A 19 -20.25 17.50 -23.17
N HIS A 20 -20.62 18.54 -22.44
CA HIS A 20 -21.19 18.46 -21.08
C HIS A 20 -20.26 17.82 -20.02
N LEU A 21 -18.95 17.75 -20.28
CA LEU A 21 -17.97 17.21 -19.36
C LEU A 21 -17.25 18.33 -18.62
N VAL A 22 -17.07 18.13 -17.31
CA VAL A 22 -16.33 19.04 -16.43
C VAL A 22 -15.30 18.25 -15.65
N ILE A 23 -14.03 18.67 -15.70
CA ILE A 23 -13.03 18.21 -14.75
C ILE A 23 -13.07 19.10 -13.50
N ARG A 24 -13.08 18.48 -12.34
CA ARG A 24 -13.07 19.19 -11.06
C ARG A 24 -12.32 18.40 -9.98
N SER A 25 -11.95 19.07 -8.89
CA SER A 25 -11.57 18.41 -7.66
C SER A 25 -12.73 17.58 -7.13
N ALA A 26 -12.43 16.45 -6.46
CA ALA A 26 -13.46 15.73 -5.71
C ALA A 26 -13.95 16.56 -4.53
N ARG A 27 -15.11 16.17 -4.01
CA ARG A 27 -15.70 16.66 -2.77
C ARG A 27 -15.81 15.51 -1.78
N LEU A 28 -15.84 15.76 -0.50
CA LEU A 28 -16.07 14.70 0.47
C LEU A 28 -17.38 13.92 0.19
N ALA A 29 -18.40 14.59 -0.31
CA ALA A 29 -19.67 13.97 -0.70
C ALA A 29 -19.59 13.02 -1.91
N ASP A 30 -18.50 13.04 -2.67
CA ASP A 30 -18.30 12.12 -3.82
C ASP A 30 -17.83 10.72 -3.37
N GLY A 31 -17.52 10.52 -2.07
CA GLY A 31 -16.87 9.31 -1.56
C GLY A 31 -17.58 8.01 -1.94
N ASP A 32 -18.89 7.92 -1.66
CA ASP A 32 -19.68 6.73 -1.95
C ASP A 32 -19.78 6.46 -3.45
N GLU A 33 -19.98 7.50 -4.27
CA GLU A 33 -20.02 7.37 -5.73
C GLU A 33 -18.66 6.89 -6.27
N LEU A 34 -17.56 7.47 -5.80
CA LEU A 34 -16.21 7.08 -6.19
C LEU A 34 -15.86 5.65 -5.75
N ALA A 35 -16.30 5.24 -4.57
CA ALA A 35 -16.12 3.86 -4.11
C ALA A 35 -16.83 2.86 -5.04
N GLY A 36 -18.10 3.14 -5.37
CA GLY A 36 -18.87 2.33 -6.31
C GLY A 36 -18.26 2.34 -7.72
N PHE A 37 -17.84 3.51 -8.20
CA PHE A 37 -17.19 3.68 -9.50
C PHE A 37 -15.88 2.89 -9.59
N ASN A 38 -14.96 3.07 -8.64
CA ASN A 38 -13.68 2.36 -8.60
C ASN A 38 -13.89 0.85 -8.46
N GLY A 39 -14.81 0.42 -7.59
CA GLY A 39 -15.14 -0.99 -7.43
C GLY A 39 -15.57 -1.63 -8.75
N THR A 40 -16.49 -0.98 -9.48
CA THR A 40 -17.01 -1.49 -10.76
C THR A 40 -15.95 -1.47 -11.87
N MET A 41 -15.33 -0.31 -12.10
CA MET A 41 -14.40 -0.13 -13.22
C MET A 41 -13.17 -1.03 -13.13
N HIS A 42 -12.69 -1.32 -11.92
CA HIS A 42 -11.55 -2.19 -11.71
C HIS A 42 -11.92 -3.68 -11.67
N ALA A 43 -13.14 -4.04 -11.28
CA ALA A 43 -13.64 -5.40 -11.36
C ALA A 43 -13.69 -5.88 -12.83
N ASP A 44 -14.05 -5.01 -13.76
CA ASP A 44 -14.10 -5.30 -15.21
C ASP A 44 -12.74 -5.74 -15.78
N VAL A 45 -11.64 -5.39 -15.12
CA VAL A 45 -10.28 -5.80 -15.50
C VAL A 45 -9.69 -6.86 -14.56
N GLY A 46 -10.54 -7.54 -13.79
CA GLY A 46 -10.16 -8.69 -12.97
C GLY A 46 -9.52 -8.34 -11.62
N LEU A 47 -9.63 -7.10 -11.16
CA LEU A 47 -9.19 -6.71 -9.83
C LEU A 47 -10.32 -6.92 -8.79
N PRO A 48 -9.99 -7.03 -7.49
CA PRO A 48 -11.00 -7.27 -6.46
C PRO A 48 -11.81 -6.00 -6.17
N GLY A 49 -12.85 -5.75 -6.98
CA GLY A 49 -13.65 -4.52 -6.96
C GLY A 49 -14.19 -4.12 -5.59
N ALA A 50 -14.75 -5.06 -4.82
CA ALA A 50 -15.22 -4.77 -3.46
C ALA A 50 -14.10 -4.25 -2.54
N ALA A 51 -12.89 -4.80 -2.66
CA ALA A 51 -11.76 -4.35 -1.85
C ALA A 51 -11.21 -2.98 -2.28
N LEU A 52 -11.36 -2.65 -3.57
CA LEU A 52 -11.02 -1.32 -4.08
C LEU A 52 -12.05 -0.28 -3.65
N ALA A 53 -13.34 -0.65 -3.61
CA ALA A 53 -14.37 0.20 -3.04
C ALA A 53 -14.09 0.50 -1.55
N GLU A 54 -13.78 -0.52 -0.75
CA GLU A 54 -13.40 -0.34 0.66
C GLU A 54 -12.14 0.53 0.82
N TRP A 55 -11.13 0.35 -0.03
CA TRP A 55 -9.96 1.23 -0.01
C TRP A 55 -10.30 2.67 -0.37
N THR A 56 -11.20 2.87 -1.34
CA THR A 56 -11.66 4.22 -1.69
C THR A 56 -12.38 4.85 -0.49
N ASN A 57 -13.28 4.10 0.18
CA ASN A 57 -13.93 4.56 1.39
C ASN A 57 -12.92 4.93 2.50
N ASP A 58 -11.85 4.14 2.70
CA ASP A 58 -10.81 4.46 3.67
C ASP A 58 -10.14 5.80 3.37
N LEU A 59 -9.93 6.13 2.09
CA LEU A 59 -9.33 7.42 1.68
C LEU A 59 -10.24 8.63 1.97
N PHE A 60 -11.55 8.43 2.08
CA PHE A 60 -12.51 9.50 2.36
C PHE A 60 -12.89 9.60 3.84
N ASP A 61 -13.00 8.47 4.54
CA ASP A 61 -13.58 8.42 5.88
C ASP A 61 -12.53 8.28 7.00
N VAL A 62 -11.35 7.72 6.68
CA VAL A 62 -10.28 7.55 7.67
C VAL A 62 -9.29 8.72 7.56
N PRO A 63 -8.96 9.41 8.67
CA PRO A 63 -7.96 10.46 8.64
C PRO A 63 -6.64 9.99 8.02
N HIS A 64 -6.25 10.63 6.93
CA HIS A 64 -5.02 10.28 6.22
C HIS A 64 -3.94 11.35 6.51
N PRO A 65 -2.67 10.96 6.79
CA PRO A 65 -1.64 11.93 7.17
C PRO A 65 -1.37 12.97 6.09
N THR A 66 -1.40 12.58 4.82
CA THR A 66 -0.98 13.44 3.71
C THR A 66 -2.06 13.68 2.66
N PHE A 67 -3.04 12.79 2.53
CA PHE A 67 -4.06 12.83 1.46
C PHE A 67 -5.30 13.61 1.88
N ARG A 68 -5.83 14.41 0.95
CA ARG A 68 -7.08 15.17 1.08
C ARG A 68 -7.88 15.04 -0.23
N PRO A 69 -9.09 14.47 -0.23
CA PRO A 69 -9.88 14.25 -1.47
C PRO A 69 -10.03 15.50 -2.33
N GLU A 70 -10.31 16.65 -1.71
CA GLU A 70 -10.56 17.91 -2.42
C GLU A 70 -9.32 18.49 -3.10
N ARG A 71 -8.14 18.06 -2.68
CA ARG A 71 -6.85 18.50 -3.23
C ARG A 71 -6.21 17.46 -4.14
N ASP A 72 -6.42 16.18 -3.83
CA ASP A 72 -5.61 15.09 -4.35
C ASP A 72 -6.40 14.17 -5.30
N VAL A 73 -7.69 14.45 -5.54
CA VAL A 73 -8.53 13.65 -6.46
C VAL A 73 -9.13 14.53 -7.56
N THR A 74 -8.89 14.16 -8.79
CA THR A 74 -9.60 14.70 -9.95
C THR A 74 -10.74 13.78 -10.35
N VAL A 75 -11.90 14.36 -10.66
CA VAL A 75 -13.02 13.66 -11.27
C VAL A 75 -13.43 14.38 -12.55
N VAL A 76 -13.93 13.61 -13.51
CA VAL A 76 -14.68 14.16 -14.64
C VAL A 76 -16.14 13.80 -14.44
N GLU A 77 -16.98 14.82 -14.42
CA GLU A 77 -18.44 14.73 -14.27
C GLU A 77 -19.12 14.99 -15.60
N ASP A 78 -20.09 14.16 -15.96
CA ASP A 78 -21.04 14.48 -17.02
C ASP A 78 -22.19 15.29 -16.41
N THR A 79 -22.24 16.57 -16.77
CA THR A 79 -23.21 17.53 -16.19
C THR A 79 -24.67 17.26 -16.61
N THR A 80 -24.89 16.43 -17.64
CA THR A 80 -26.26 16.05 -18.05
C THR A 80 -26.84 14.99 -17.13
N THR A 81 -25.98 14.11 -16.61
CA THR A 81 -26.37 13.00 -15.73
C THR A 81 -26.00 13.25 -14.27
N GLY A 82 -25.10 14.18 -14.01
CA GLY A 82 -24.51 14.44 -12.69
C GLY A 82 -23.57 13.33 -12.22
N ARG A 83 -23.15 12.39 -13.09
CA ARG A 83 -22.36 11.22 -12.71
C ARG A 83 -20.86 11.43 -12.95
N ILE A 84 -20.05 10.84 -12.08
CA ILE A 84 -18.61 10.73 -12.29
C ILE A 84 -18.35 9.67 -13.35
N VAL A 85 -17.64 10.06 -14.43
CA VAL A 85 -17.32 9.22 -15.58
C VAL A 85 -15.83 8.93 -15.72
N SER A 86 -14.98 9.65 -15.01
CA SER A 86 -13.54 9.37 -14.90
C SER A 86 -13.01 9.87 -13.56
N ALA A 87 -12.04 9.15 -12.99
CA ALA A 87 -11.39 9.52 -11.74
C ALA A 87 -9.90 9.20 -11.80
N LEU A 88 -9.09 10.01 -11.10
CA LEU A 88 -7.67 9.81 -10.87
C LEU A 88 -7.29 10.39 -9.51
N PHE A 89 -6.62 9.58 -8.70
CA PHE A 89 -6.14 9.95 -7.37
C PHE A 89 -4.63 10.19 -7.42
N LEU A 90 -4.14 11.21 -6.74
CA LEU A 90 -2.74 11.42 -6.44
C LEU A 90 -2.54 11.24 -4.94
N ILE A 91 -1.97 10.13 -4.52
CA ILE A 91 -1.79 9.83 -3.08
C ILE A 91 -0.38 10.30 -2.66
N PRO A 92 -0.26 11.39 -1.87
CA PRO A 92 1.03 11.84 -1.37
C PRO A 92 1.58 10.83 -0.34
N GLN A 93 2.89 10.59 -0.39
CA GLN A 93 3.60 9.72 0.52
C GLN A 93 4.94 10.33 0.92
N VAL A 94 5.47 9.89 2.04
CA VAL A 94 6.83 10.21 2.47
C VAL A 94 7.71 8.97 2.27
N TRP A 95 8.81 9.13 1.55
CA TRP A 95 9.78 8.07 1.33
C TRP A 95 11.16 8.47 1.85
N SER A 96 12.00 7.49 2.09
CA SER A 96 13.44 7.69 2.35
C SER A 96 14.25 7.20 1.16
N TYR A 97 15.24 7.98 0.74
CA TYR A 97 16.31 7.56 -0.14
C TYR A 97 17.66 7.77 0.54
N ALA A 98 18.34 6.68 0.84
CA ALA A 98 19.62 6.69 1.55
C ALA A 98 19.61 7.55 2.84
N GLY A 99 18.52 7.45 3.61
CA GLY A 99 18.33 8.21 4.85
C GLY A 99 17.80 9.64 4.68
N VAL A 100 17.61 10.11 3.44
CA VAL A 100 17.01 11.43 3.16
C VAL A 100 15.51 11.28 2.94
N SER A 101 14.71 11.92 3.77
CA SER A 101 13.25 11.97 3.62
C SER A 101 12.84 12.84 2.44
N MET A 102 11.83 12.42 1.69
CA MET A 102 11.32 13.14 0.54
C MET A 102 9.82 12.90 0.35
N ASP A 103 9.12 13.92 -0.14
CA ASP A 103 7.73 13.82 -0.52
C ASP A 103 7.62 13.29 -1.95
N VAL A 104 6.72 12.34 -2.16
CA VAL A 104 6.48 11.68 -3.44
C VAL A 104 4.98 11.55 -3.70
N GLY A 105 4.58 11.56 -4.98
CA GLY A 105 3.20 11.35 -5.37
C GLY A 105 2.97 9.96 -5.95
N GLN A 106 1.86 9.32 -5.62
CA GLN A 106 1.46 8.05 -6.21
C GLN A 106 0.12 8.22 -6.94
N PRO A 107 0.09 8.29 -8.29
CA PRO A 107 -1.15 8.18 -9.04
C PRO A 107 -1.75 6.78 -8.87
N GLU A 108 -3.02 6.72 -8.48
CA GLU A 108 -3.74 5.47 -8.22
C GLU A 108 -5.23 5.58 -8.59
N LEU A 109 -5.95 4.46 -8.58
CA LEU A 109 -7.39 4.39 -8.81
C LEU A 109 -7.82 5.12 -10.09
N ILE A 110 -7.06 4.89 -11.17
CA ILE A 110 -7.28 5.55 -12.46
C ILE A 110 -8.29 4.75 -13.26
N ALA A 111 -9.43 5.34 -13.51
CA ALA A 111 -10.48 4.68 -14.27
C ALA A 111 -11.29 5.66 -15.12
N THR A 112 -11.83 5.17 -16.25
CA THR A 112 -12.78 5.89 -17.10
C THR A 112 -13.89 4.92 -17.53
N HIS A 113 -15.13 5.37 -17.37
CA HIS A 113 -16.31 4.62 -17.81
C HIS A 113 -16.19 4.26 -19.31
N PRO A 114 -16.53 3.04 -19.73
CA PRO A 114 -16.33 2.57 -21.11
C PRO A 114 -16.82 3.53 -22.19
N ASP A 115 -18.00 4.12 -22.01
CA ASP A 115 -18.63 5.01 -23.00
C ASP A 115 -17.90 6.34 -23.18
N TYR A 116 -17.03 6.72 -22.22
CA TYR A 116 -16.27 7.98 -22.24
C TYR A 116 -14.78 7.76 -22.54
N ARG A 117 -14.38 6.52 -22.85
CA ARG A 117 -12.99 6.21 -23.21
C ARG A 117 -12.62 6.84 -24.55
N ARG A 118 -11.32 7.04 -24.78
CA ARG A 118 -10.73 7.63 -25.99
C ARG A 118 -10.98 9.13 -26.15
N GLY A 119 -11.67 9.78 -25.21
CA GLY A 119 -11.88 11.24 -25.18
C GLY A 119 -10.73 12.05 -24.55
N GLY A 120 -9.58 11.41 -24.24
CA GLY A 120 -8.43 12.12 -23.65
C GLY A 120 -8.56 12.44 -22.16
N LEU A 121 -9.63 12.02 -21.47
CA LEU A 121 -9.91 12.40 -20.07
C LEU A 121 -8.75 12.07 -19.12
N VAL A 122 -8.19 10.85 -19.21
CA VAL A 122 -7.03 10.45 -18.39
C VAL A 122 -5.82 11.34 -18.65
N ARG A 123 -5.58 11.77 -19.90
CA ARG A 123 -4.47 12.68 -20.23
C ARG A 123 -4.67 14.03 -19.53
N THR A 124 -5.87 14.59 -19.64
CA THR A 124 -6.21 15.85 -18.96
C THR A 124 -6.07 15.75 -17.44
N GLN A 125 -6.47 14.62 -16.85
CA GLN A 125 -6.29 14.38 -15.42
C GLN A 125 -4.81 14.25 -15.04
N PHE A 126 -3.97 13.58 -15.86
CA PHE A 126 -2.53 13.53 -15.62
C PHE A 126 -1.87 14.91 -15.69
N GLU A 127 -2.27 15.77 -16.62
CA GLU A 127 -1.77 17.15 -16.68
C GLU A 127 -2.02 17.88 -15.35
N VAL A 128 -3.24 17.77 -14.81
CA VAL A 128 -3.62 18.39 -13.54
C VAL A 128 -2.81 17.82 -12.38
N ILE A 129 -2.74 16.50 -12.22
CA ILE A 129 -2.02 15.93 -11.08
C ILE A 129 -0.51 16.14 -11.14
N HIS A 130 0.07 16.29 -12.33
CA HIS A 130 1.47 16.67 -12.48
C HIS A 130 1.72 18.10 -12.00
N GLU A 131 0.76 19.03 -12.25
CA GLU A 131 0.81 20.38 -11.71
C GLU A 131 0.67 20.37 -10.19
N TRP A 132 -0.30 19.65 -9.66
CA TRP A 132 -0.51 19.50 -8.22
C TRP A 132 0.71 18.88 -7.51
N SER A 133 1.25 17.83 -8.08
CA SER A 133 2.45 17.16 -7.54
C SER A 133 3.65 18.09 -7.49
N ARG A 134 3.84 18.92 -8.55
CA ARG A 134 4.91 19.92 -8.58
C ARG A 134 4.68 21.03 -7.56
N ALA A 135 3.46 21.52 -7.44
CA ALA A 135 3.08 22.54 -6.46
C ALA A 135 3.24 22.04 -5.02
N ALA A 136 2.96 20.76 -4.77
CA ALA A 136 3.16 20.11 -3.46
C ALA A 136 4.64 19.79 -3.16
N GLY A 137 5.57 20.05 -4.08
CA GLY A 137 7.00 19.78 -3.87
C GLY A 137 7.40 18.32 -3.96
N HIS A 138 6.56 17.45 -4.52
CA HIS A 138 6.93 16.05 -4.72
C HIS A 138 8.14 15.93 -5.64
N LEU A 139 9.20 15.28 -5.18
CA LEU A 139 10.43 15.14 -5.95
C LEU A 139 10.28 14.20 -7.14
N TRP A 140 9.38 13.22 -7.04
CA TRP A 140 9.05 12.29 -8.10
C TRP A 140 7.68 11.66 -7.87
N GLN A 141 7.18 11.01 -8.90
CA GLN A 141 5.96 10.20 -8.82
C GLN A 141 6.29 8.75 -9.19
N PHE A 142 5.56 7.81 -8.61
CA PHE A 142 5.65 6.42 -8.99
C PHE A 142 4.27 5.84 -9.21
N ILE A 143 4.18 4.93 -10.16
CA ILE A 143 2.94 4.24 -10.51
C ILE A 143 3.26 2.80 -10.86
N SER A 144 2.41 1.88 -10.43
CA SER A 144 2.45 0.48 -10.84
C SER A 144 1.19 0.15 -11.64
N GLY A 145 1.26 -0.78 -12.58
CA GLY A 145 0.05 -1.18 -13.30
C GLY A 145 0.32 -1.60 -14.74
N ILE A 146 -0.45 -1.02 -15.68
CA ILE A 146 -0.47 -1.45 -17.09
C ILE A 146 0.89 -1.20 -17.75
N ALA A 147 1.53 -2.29 -18.20
CA ALA A 147 2.83 -2.22 -18.85
C ALA A 147 2.81 -1.26 -20.05
N TRP A 148 3.83 -0.41 -20.16
CA TRP A 148 4.04 0.57 -21.23
C TRP A 148 3.04 1.72 -21.28
N TYR A 149 1.86 1.61 -20.69
CA TYR A 149 0.80 2.58 -20.79
C TYR A 149 1.21 3.96 -20.27
N TYR A 150 1.87 4.03 -19.13
CA TYR A 150 2.19 5.30 -18.46
C TYR A 150 3.37 6.06 -19.08
N ARG A 151 4.10 5.46 -20.02
CA ARG A 151 5.15 6.17 -20.78
C ARG A 151 4.63 7.40 -21.53
N GLN A 152 3.40 7.36 -22.01
CA GLN A 152 2.76 8.49 -22.72
C GLN A 152 2.50 9.70 -21.81
N PHE A 153 2.66 9.53 -20.49
CA PHE A 153 2.50 10.58 -19.48
C PHE A 153 3.83 10.94 -18.80
N GLY A 154 4.97 10.53 -19.36
CA GLY A 154 6.30 10.87 -18.85
C GLY A 154 6.91 9.89 -17.85
N TYR A 155 6.25 8.76 -17.57
CA TYR A 155 6.80 7.73 -16.66
C TYR A 155 7.76 6.81 -17.40
N THR A 156 8.76 6.31 -16.68
CA THR A 156 9.70 5.30 -17.17
C THR A 156 9.86 4.19 -16.15
N TYR A 157 10.34 3.03 -16.60
CA TYR A 157 10.69 1.95 -15.68
C TYR A 157 11.97 2.34 -14.93
N ALA A 158 11.86 2.50 -13.62
CA ALA A 158 12.95 2.92 -12.75
C ALA A 158 13.31 1.86 -11.70
N LEU A 159 12.34 1.02 -11.31
CA LEU A 159 12.51 0.02 -10.26
C LEU A 159 11.95 -1.31 -10.72
N ASP A 160 12.69 -2.38 -10.49
CA ASP A 160 12.17 -3.72 -10.64
C ASP A 160 11.27 -4.07 -9.45
N LEU A 161 10.11 -4.67 -9.74
CA LEU A 161 9.31 -5.25 -8.69
C LEU A 161 10.04 -6.49 -8.15
N PRO A 162 10.30 -6.55 -6.82
CA PRO A 162 10.99 -7.70 -6.27
C PRO A 162 10.18 -8.97 -6.50
N PRO A 163 10.85 -10.12 -6.71
CA PRO A 163 10.19 -11.41 -6.73
C PRO A 163 9.43 -11.59 -5.41
N ARG A 164 8.26 -12.23 -5.49
CA ARG A 164 7.42 -12.51 -4.33
C ARG A 164 7.37 -14.02 -4.09
N PRO A 165 8.45 -14.62 -3.57
CA PRO A 165 8.53 -16.06 -3.39
C PRO A 165 7.43 -16.55 -2.44
N VAL A 166 7.01 -17.80 -2.66
CA VAL A 166 5.96 -18.46 -1.86
C VAL A 166 6.58 -19.59 -1.07
N LEU A 167 6.32 -19.61 0.22
CA LEU A 167 6.53 -20.75 1.08
C LEU A 167 5.22 -21.55 1.17
N TRP A 168 5.20 -22.75 0.63
CA TRP A 168 4.07 -23.66 0.74
C TRP A 168 4.09 -24.34 2.11
N LEU A 169 3.01 -24.19 2.87
CA LEU A 169 2.97 -24.68 4.26
C LEU A 169 2.86 -26.21 4.37
N ALA A 170 2.42 -26.88 3.31
CA ALA A 170 2.44 -28.35 3.25
C ALA A 170 3.87 -28.90 3.35
N ASP A 171 4.85 -28.15 2.88
CA ASP A 171 6.27 -28.52 2.83
C ASP A 171 7.05 -28.00 4.04
N ALA A 172 6.43 -27.11 4.83
CA ALA A 172 7.02 -26.51 6.00
C ALA A 172 6.37 -27.04 7.28
N SER A 173 7.17 -27.35 8.28
CA SER A 173 6.69 -27.74 9.62
C SER A 173 7.26 -26.78 10.66
N PRO A 174 6.90 -25.47 10.59
CA PRO A 174 7.40 -24.51 11.56
C PRO A 174 6.83 -24.85 12.94
N ARG A 175 7.70 -24.81 13.95
CA ARG A 175 7.28 -24.96 15.34
C ARG A 175 7.06 -23.59 15.95
N PRO A 176 6.05 -23.42 16.84
CA PRO A 176 5.93 -22.23 17.65
C PRO A 176 7.23 -21.96 18.42
N SER A 177 7.63 -20.69 18.47
CA SER A 177 8.78 -20.28 19.27
C SER A 177 8.48 -20.37 20.75
N THR A 178 9.49 -20.71 21.55
CA THR A 178 9.45 -20.60 23.02
C THR A 178 10.07 -19.28 23.51
N GLU A 179 10.79 -18.58 22.63
CA GLU A 179 11.52 -17.35 22.95
C GLU A 179 10.80 -16.09 22.49
N LEU A 180 9.84 -16.25 21.58
CA LEU A 180 9.10 -15.14 20.98
C LEU A 180 7.59 -15.42 21.02
N SER A 181 6.82 -14.33 21.18
CA SER A 181 5.36 -14.32 21.01
C SER A 181 4.97 -13.27 19.98
N LEU A 182 3.83 -13.50 19.33
CA LEU A 182 3.23 -12.55 18.42
C LEU A 182 1.84 -12.19 18.95
N ARG A 183 1.53 -10.91 19.00
CA ARG A 183 0.19 -10.41 19.29
C ARG A 183 -0.23 -9.34 18.31
N THR A 184 -1.52 -9.20 18.10
CA THR A 184 -2.07 -8.10 17.29
C THR A 184 -1.72 -6.75 17.91
N ALA A 185 -1.26 -5.82 17.08
CA ALA A 185 -0.96 -4.46 17.49
C ALA A 185 -2.23 -3.67 17.77
N THR A 186 -2.13 -2.72 18.69
CA THR A 186 -3.17 -1.76 19.05
C THR A 186 -2.68 -0.33 18.82
N THR A 187 -3.53 0.65 19.06
CA THR A 187 -3.14 2.07 19.00
C THR A 187 -2.05 2.44 19.98
N ASP A 188 -1.95 1.72 21.12
CA ASP A 188 -0.89 1.94 22.13
C ASP A 188 0.50 1.54 21.63
N ASP A 189 0.56 0.75 20.56
CA ASP A 189 1.82 0.28 19.97
C ASP A 189 2.40 1.24 18.92
N ILE A 190 1.69 2.28 18.50
CA ILE A 190 2.09 3.17 17.40
C ILE A 190 3.52 3.72 17.62
N GLU A 191 3.85 4.17 18.82
CA GLU A 191 5.16 4.72 19.13
C GLU A 191 6.28 3.71 18.94
N ILE A 192 6.07 2.50 19.44
CA ILE A 192 7.09 1.46 19.36
C ILE A 192 7.23 0.90 17.94
N LEU A 193 6.12 0.80 17.19
CA LEU A 193 6.14 0.39 15.79
C LEU A 193 6.93 1.39 14.94
N ALA A 194 6.67 2.69 15.11
CA ALA A 194 7.38 3.75 14.41
C ALA A 194 8.88 3.76 14.76
N ALA A 195 9.23 3.54 16.04
CA ALA A 195 10.63 3.46 16.46
C ALA A 195 11.35 2.25 15.84
N ILE A 196 10.73 1.07 15.86
CA ILE A 196 11.30 -0.14 15.22
C ILE A 196 11.50 0.06 13.73
N GLU A 197 10.50 0.65 13.03
CA GLU A 197 10.62 0.94 11.60
C GLU A 197 11.79 1.89 11.31
N ALA A 198 11.92 2.98 12.07
CA ALA A 198 12.99 3.94 11.90
C ALA A 198 14.39 3.32 12.13
N GLU A 199 14.52 2.47 13.14
CA GLU A 199 15.77 1.73 13.42
C GLU A 199 16.10 0.74 12.28
N ALA A 200 15.10 -0.04 11.82
CA ALA A 200 15.28 -1.08 10.82
C ALA A 200 15.55 -0.49 9.43
N THR A 201 14.90 0.61 9.07
CA THR A 201 14.99 1.22 7.73
C THR A 201 16.16 2.18 7.59
N SER A 202 16.89 2.49 8.66
CA SER A 202 18.03 3.41 8.64
C SER A 202 19.12 3.03 7.62
N GLY A 203 19.23 1.75 7.25
CA GLY A 203 20.15 1.23 6.23
C GLY A 203 19.49 0.94 4.88
N THR A 204 18.20 1.22 4.70
CA THR A 204 17.47 0.93 3.47
C THR A 204 17.72 2.01 2.42
N SER A 205 18.08 1.60 1.20
CA SER A 205 18.42 2.55 0.12
C SER A 205 17.21 3.35 -0.35
N LEU A 206 16.03 2.73 -0.42
CA LEU A 206 14.79 3.37 -0.87
C LEU A 206 13.58 2.64 -0.29
N GLY A 207 12.64 3.39 0.27
CA GLY A 207 11.38 2.82 0.79
C GLY A 207 10.44 3.86 1.38
N PRO A 208 9.16 3.51 1.53
CA PRO A 208 8.19 4.36 2.20
C PRO A 208 8.50 4.48 3.69
N LEU A 209 8.24 5.64 4.25
CA LEU A 209 8.26 5.91 5.69
C LEU A 209 6.81 6.04 6.18
N ARG A 210 6.37 5.13 7.03
CA ARG A 210 5.03 5.22 7.63
C ARG A 210 5.01 6.23 8.78
N GLY A 211 6.00 6.12 9.64
CA GLY A 211 6.01 6.89 10.89
C GLY A 211 4.75 6.63 11.73
N ARG A 212 4.53 7.47 12.73
CA ARG A 212 3.40 7.35 13.67
C ARG A 212 2.04 7.44 12.96
N ASP A 213 1.89 8.46 12.13
CA ASP A 213 0.61 8.73 11.46
C ASP A 213 0.26 7.64 10.42
N GLY A 214 1.27 7.08 9.77
CA GLY A 214 1.09 5.95 8.86
C GLY A 214 0.68 4.68 9.60
N PHE A 215 1.23 4.39 10.79
CA PHE A 215 0.77 3.27 11.62
C PHE A 215 -0.64 3.50 12.15
N ALA A 216 -0.97 4.73 12.56
CA ALA A 216 -2.34 5.08 12.96
C ALA A 216 -3.33 4.83 11.82
N LEU A 217 -3.01 5.26 10.60
CA LEU A 217 -3.81 4.98 9.40
C LEU A 217 -3.96 3.46 9.16
N GLU A 218 -2.86 2.70 9.19
CA GLU A 218 -2.90 1.25 8.94
C GLU A 218 -3.81 0.52 9.95
N LEU A 219 -3.75 0.90 11.23
CA LEU A 219 -4.59 0.32 12.28
C LEU A 219 -6.08 0.72 12.14
N ALA A 220 -6.37 1.89 11.57
CA ALA A 220 -7.72 2.39 11.37
C ALA A 220 -8.40 1.88 10.09
N ARG A 221 -7.66 1.27 9.15
CA ARG A 221 -8.21 0.79 7.87
C ARG A 221 -9.29 -0.29 8.05
N ARG A 222 -10.29 -0.25 7.19
CA ARG A 222 -11.33 -1.29 7.13
C ARG A 222 -10.71 -2.66 6.79
N PRO A 223 -11.06 -3.73 7.53
CA PRO A 223 -10.46 -5.06 7.31
C PRO A 223 -10.66 -5.62 5.89
N GLY A 224 -11.73 -5.22 5.21
CA GLY A 224 -12.05 -5.63 3.84
C GLY A 224 -11.26 -4.92 2.75
N GLY A 225 -10.60 -3.81 3.06
CA GLY A 225 -9.88 -2.98 2.10
C GLY A 225 -8.71 -3.69 1.42
N LEU A 226 -8.38 -3.27 0.20
CA LEU A 226 -7.31 -3.87 -0.60
C LEU A 226 -5.95 -3.82 0.09
N LEU A 227 -5.67 -2.73 0.79
CA LEU A 227 -4.39 -2.50 1.47
C LEU A 227 -4.41 -2.90 2.94
N ALA A 228 -5.56 -3.30 3.49
CA ALA A 228 -5.70 -3.62 4.90
C ALA A 228 -4.76 -4.75 5.33
N CYS A 229 -3.91 -4.44 6.31
CA CYS A 229 -3.02 -5.40 6.93
C CYS A 229 -3.44 -5.67 8.38
N GLU A 230 -3.11 -6.84 8.87
CA GLU A 230 -2.97 -7.11 10.29
C GLU A 230 -1.54 -6.85 10.68
N ILE A 231 -1.34 -6.02 11.70
CA ILE A 231 -0.02 -5.72 12.25
C ILE A 231 0.14 -6.51 13.52
N LEU A 232 1.24 -7.23 13.62
CA LEU A 232 1.60 -8.03 14.78
C LEU A 232 2.88 -7.47 15.39
N VAL A 233 2.88 -7.29 16.71
CA VAL A 233 4.09 -7.02 17.49
C VAL A 233 4.78 -8.34 17.76
N VAL A 234 6.08 -8.42 17.49
CA VAL A 234 6.95 -9.52 17.87
C VAL A 234 7.60 -9.18 19.20
N GLU A 235 7.34 -9.99 20.21
CA GLU A 235 7.81 -9.78 21.58
C GLU A 235 8.75 -10.88 22.04
N SER A 236 9.78 -10.52 22.80
CA SER A 236 10.64 -11.46 23.49
C SER A 236 9.92 -12.02 24.72
N THR A 237 10.13 -13.31 25.02
CA THR A 237 9.68 -13.92 26.27
C THR A 237 10.63 -13.63 27.43
N SER A 238 11.87 -13.13 27.15
CA SER A 238 12.88 -12.79 28.17
C SER A 238 13.71 -11.54 27.75
N PRO A 239 13.46 -10.34 28.29
CA PRO A 239 12.39 -10.02 29.26
C PRO A 239 11.01 -10.11 28.59
N ARG A 240 10.03 -10.56 29.35
CA ARG A 240 8.67 -10.79 28.83
C ARG A 240 8.03 -9.50 28.34
N GLY A 241 7.46 -9.57 27.13
CA GLY A 241 6.72 -8.47 26.50
C GLY A 241 7.62 -7.36 25.92
N ALA A 242 8.95 -7.57 25.82
CA ALA A 242 9.80 -6.59 25.16
C ALA A 242 9.59 -6.64 23.62
N PRO A 243 9.10 -5.56 23.00
CA PRO A 243 8.92 -5.51 21.54
C PRO A 243 10.28 -5.52 20.84
N VAL A 244 10.51 -6.54 20.02
CA VAL A 244 11.76 -6.74 19.27
C VAL A 244 11.57 -6.57 17.77
N GLY A 245 10.33 -6.49 17.29
CA GLY A 245 10.00 -6.34 15.89
C GLY A 245 8.50 -6.19 15.63
N TYR A 246 8.16 -6.07 14.37
CA TYR A 246 6.77 -6.14 13.93
C TYR A 246 6.64 -6.84 12.58
N VAL A 247 5.44 -7.30 12.31
CA VAL A 247 5.04 -7.96 11.06
C VAL A 247 3.75 -7.31 10.58
N ALA A 248 3.63 -7.10 9.26
CA ALA A 248 2.36 -6.75 8.65
C ALA A 248 2.03 -7.73 7.54
N HIS A 249 0.87 -8.38 7.63
CA HIS A 249 0.37 -9.26 6.59
C HIS A 249 -1.01 -8.84 6.12
N GLN A 250 -1.31 -9.07 4.84
CA GLN A 250 -2.63 -8.75 4.31
C GLN A 250 -3.71 -9.60 4.99
N ARG A 251 -4.85 -8.97 5.32
CA ARG A 251 -6.03 -9.69 5.87
C ARG A 251 -6.75 -10.53 4.82
N ARG A 252 -6.56 -10.21 3.54
CA ARG A 252 -7.17 -10.93 2.42
C ARG A 252 -6.24 -12.00 1.88
N LEU A 253 -6.80 -13.17 1.61
CA LEU A 253 -6.09 -14.21 0.85
C LEU A 253 -6.22 -13.92 -0.66
N ARG A 254 -5.14 -14.15 -1.39
CA ARG A 254 -5.14 -14.21 -2.84
C ARG A 254 -4.58 -15.55 -3.29
N ASP A 255 -5.38 -16.31 -4.02
CA ASP A 255 -5.03 -17.67 -4.49
C ASP A 255 -4.70 -18.65 -3.35
N GLY A 256 -5.34 -18.47 -2.19
CA GLY A 256 -5.06 -19.24 -0.98
C GLY A 256 -3.74 -18.85 -0.27
N LEU A 257 -3.16 -17.71 -0.61
CA LEU A 257 -1.91 -17.23 -0.02
C LEU A 257 -2.15 -15.97 0.82
N VAL A 258 -1.54 -15.91 2.01
CA VAL A 258 -1.37 -14.68 2.77
C VAL A 258 -0.12 -13.95 2.30
N SER A 259 -0.20 -12.63 2.10
CA SER A 259 0.98 -11.83 1.73
C SER A 259 1.57 -11.16 2.96
N LEU A 260 2.82 -11.49 3.26
CA LEU A 260 3.66 -10.83 4.25
C LEU A 260 4.22 -9.54 3.62
N ARG A 261 3.78 -8.37 4.09
CA ARG A 261 4.03 -7.06 3.48
C ARG A 261 5.16 -6.28 4.15
N ALA A 262 5.35 -6.50 5.43
CA ALA A 262 6.47 -5.96 6.19
C ALA A 262 6.89 -6.95 7.26
N PHE A 263 8.15 -6.96 7.56
CA PHE A 263 8.73 -7.72 8.67
C PHE A 263 10.02 -7.03 9.08
N GLU A 264 10.01 -6.36 10.21
CA GLU A 264 11.14 -5.61 10.70
C GLU A 264 11.50 -6.05 12.12
N LEU A 265 12.79 -6.14 12.36
CA LEU A 265 13.36 -6.44 13.67
C LEU A 265 14.31 -5.33 14.09
N ARG A 266 14.47 -5.12 15.39
CA ARG A 266 15.50 -4.24 15.91
C ARG A 266 16.89 -4.68 15.43
N PRO A 267 17.81 -3.73 15.18
CA PRO A 267 19.17 -4.03 14.76
C PRO A 267 19.87 -5.02 15.70
N GLY A 268 20.65 -5.92 15.13
CA GLY A 268 21.42 -6.94 15.88
C GLY A 268 20.66 -8.22 16.24
N MET A 269 19.35 -8.27 15.97
CA MET A 269 18.56 -9.48 16.17
C MET A 269 18.88 -10.55 15.12
N SER A 270 18.90 -11.82 15.55
CA SER A 270 18.93 -12.95 14.61
C SER A 270 17.59 -13.08 13.90
N TRP A 271 17.58 -13.35 12.60
CA TRP A 271 16.38 -13.55 11.80
C TRP A 271 15.86 -15.00 11.79
N LEU A 272 16.64 -15.95 12.30
CA LEU A 272 16.29 -17.38 12.22
C LEU A 272 15.03 -17.72 12.99
N GLU A 273 15.05 -17.46 14.27
CA GLU A 273 13.93 -17.76 15.17
C GLU A 273 12.70 -16.90 14.87
N PRO A 274 12.82 -15.57 14.71
CA PRO A 274 11.65 -14.75 14.37
C PRO A 274 10.98 -15.14 13.05
N THR A 275 11.76 -15.53 12.02
CA THR A 275 11.16 -15.97 10.74
C THR A 275 10.36 -17.25 10.93
N ALA A 276 10.87 -18.22 11.69
CA ALA A 276 10.15 -19.45 11.97
C ALA A 276 8.88 -19.19 12.82
N ALA A 277 8.99 -18.33 13.85
CA ALA A 277 7.87 -17.94 14.69
C ALA A 277 6.74 -17.26 13.90
N VAL A 278 7.08 -16.32 13.02
CA VAL A 278 6.13 -15.65 12.14
C VAL A 278 5.43 -16.63 11.21
N VAL A 279 6.18 -17.52 10.57
CA VAL A 279 5.58 -18.55 9.68
C VAL A 279 4.67 -19.50 10.45
N ALA A 280 5.05 -19.93 11.66
CA ALA A 280 4.22 -20.76 12.52
C ALA A 280 2.91 -20.05 12.91
N HIS A 281 2.99 -18.76 13.24
CA HIS A 281 1.81 -17.94 13.55
C HIS A 281 0.89 -17.83 12.33
N LEU A 282 1.43 -17.53 11.15
CA LEU A 282 0.66 -17.42 9.91
C LEU A 282 0.05 -18.76 9.48
N ASP A 283 0.73 -19.88 9.71
CA ASP A 283 0.16 -21.22 9.46
C ASP A 283 -1.06 -21.47 10.36
N ALA A 284 -0.96 -21.16 11.65
CA ALA A 284 -2.09 -21.28 12.58
C ALA A 284 -3.25 -20.35 12.18
N TRP A 285 -2.96 -19.11 11.81
CA TRP A 285 -3.95 -18.13 11.33
C TRP A 285 -4.64 -18.61 10.05
N LEU A 286 -3.89 -19.15 9.08
CA LEU A 286 -4.42 -19.65 7.81
C LEU A 286 -5.33 -20.87 7.98
N ARG A 287 -5.06 -21.74 8.96
CA ARG A 287 -5.91 -22.92 9.26
C ARG A 287 -7.30 -22.53 9.74
N THR A 288 -7.42 -21.38 10.40
CA THR A 288 -8.68 -20.87 10.98
C THR A 288 -9.30 -19.74 10.17
N HIS A 289 -8.75 -19.44 8.99
CA HIS A 289 -9.22 -18.29 8.18
C HIS A 289 -10.67 -18.52 7.70
N PRO A 290 -11.59 -17.51 7.85
CA PRO A 290 -13.01 -17.66 7.54
C PRO A 290 -13.34 -18.06 6.09
N LEU A 291 -12.48 -17.70 5.14
CA LEU A 291 -12.65 -18.03 3.72
C LEU A 291 -12.07 -19.38 3.31
N GLY A 292 -11.76 -20.22 4.29
CA GLY A 292 -11.17 -21.55 4.12
C GLY A 292 -9.66 -21.57 4.36
N PRO A 293 -9.06 -22.77 4.48
CA PRO A 293 -7.66 -22.92 4.83
C PRO A 293 -6.76 -22.37 3.72
N GLY A 294 -5.80 -21.54 4.13
CA GLY A 294 -4.76 -21.04 3.25
C GLY A 294 -3.72 -22.13 2.93
N ARG A 295 -2.92 -21.89 1.89
CA ARG A 295 -1.94 -22.85 1.35
C ARG A 295 -0.51 -22.46 1.60
N GLY A 296 -0.23 -21.18 1.82
CA GLY A 296 1.13 -20.69 1.94
C GLY A 296 1.25 -19.21 2.25
N VAL A 297 2.50 -18.79 2.44
CA VAL A 297 2.90 -17.41 2.72
C VAL A 297 3.65 -16.87 1.50
N ARG A 298 3.17 -15.77 0.93
CA ARG A 298 3.84 -15.00 -0.11
C ARG A 298 4.66 -13.90 0.56
N PHE A 299 5.96 -13.92 0.38
CA PHE A 299 6.85 -12.90 0.93
C PHE A 299 6.91 -11.70 -0.04
N ALA A 300 6.15 -10.66 0.26
CA ALA A 300 6.17 -9.39 -0.49
C ALA A 300 7.16 -8.41 0.17
N LEU A 301 8.37 -8.86 0.40
CA LEU A 301 9.48 -8.16 1.03
C LEU A 301 10.55 -7.78 -0.02
N PRO A 302 11.42 -6.80 0.26
CA PRO A 302 12.56 -6.47 -0.60
C PRO A 302 13.42 -7.71 -0.92
N ALA A 303 13.98 -7.78 -2.13
CA ALA A 303 14.73 -8.96 -2.59
C ALA A 303 15.91 -9.39 -1.68
N GLY A 304 16.56 -8.42 -1.04
CA GLY A 304 17.67 -8.67 -0.10
C GLY A 304 17.25 -8.95 1.34
N HIS A 305 15.94 -8.98 1.63
CA HIS A 305 15.44 -9.07 3.01
C HIS A 305 15.92 -10.35 3.72
N PRO A 306 16.47 -10.27 4.95
CA PRO A 306 17.05 -11.43 5.63
C PRO A 306 16.08 -12.58 5.85
N ALA A 307 14.79 -12.29 6.11
CA ALA A 307 13.76 -13.31 6.29
C ALA A 307 13.61 -14.23 5.06
N LEU A 308 13.86 -13.73 3.83
CA LEU A 308 13.82 -14.56 2.62
C LEU A 308 14.90 -15.63 2.65
N ARG A 309 16.12 -15.29 3.07
CA ARG A 309 17.21 -16.25 3.22
C ARG A 309 16.91 -17.28 4.30
N CYS A 310 16.37 -16.84 5.44
CA CYS A 310 15.98 -17.74 6.51
C CYS A 310 14.88 -18.72 6.06
N ALA A 311 13.84 -18.22 5.37
CA ALA A 311 12.78 -19.06 4.84
C ALA A 311 13.30 -20.09 3.82
N SER A 312 14.21 -19.70 2.93
CA SER A 312 14.80 -20.62 1.96
C SER A 312 15.69 -21.69 2.62
N THR A 313 16.55 -21.29 3.57
CA THR A 313 17.54 -22.21 4.15
C THR A 313 17.01 -23.10 5.25
N ARG A 314 15.93 -22.71 5.93
CA ARG A 314 15.41 -23.40 7.12
C ARG A 314 14.00 -23.95 6.96
N LEU A 315 13.19 -23.36 6.09
CA LEU A 315 11.78 -23.73 5.92
C LEU A 315 11.47 -24.32 4.54
N GLY A 316 12.47 -24.51 3.70
CA GLY A 316 12.28 -25.15 2.39
C GLY A 316 11.61 -24.27 1.33
N MET A 317 11.57 -22.94 1.54
CA MET A 317 11.07 -22.02 0.51
C MET A 317 11.97 -22.12 -0.73
N ALA A 318 11.39 -22.43 -1.88
CA ALA A 318 12.14 -22.41 -3.13
C ALA A 318 12.76 -21.02 -3.35
N PRO A 319 14.01 -20.94 -3.80
CA PRO A 319 14.60 -19.64 -4.17
C PRO A 319 13.69 -18.97 -5.21
N PRO A 320 13.61 -17.64 -5.22
CA PRO A 320 12.84 -16.95 -6.23
C PRO A 320 13.36 -17.39 -7.61
N GLY A 321 12.52 -18.12 -8.33
CA GLY A 321 12.82 -18.51 -9.69
C GLY A 321 13.05 -17.24 -10.51
N THR A 322 14.05 -17.23 -11.36
CA THR A 322 14.10 -16.31 -12.49
C THR A 322 12.88 -16.63 -13.34
N SER A 323 11.78 -15.95 -13.10
CA SER A 323 10.65 -15.98 -14.03
C SER A 323 11.20 -15.39 -15.32
N SER A 324 11.54 -16.24 -16.26
CA SER A 324 11.65 -15.83 -17.65
C SER A 324 10.30 -15.22 -18.03
N LEU A 325 10.32 -13.93 -18.33
CA LEU A 325 9.22 -13.20 -18.95
C LEU A 325 8.74 -13.90 -20.23
#